data_cd47870850fbeea915e91761edb1ca4f
#
_entry.id   cd47870850fbeea915e91761edb1ca4f
#
_cell.length_a   1.000
_cell.length_b   1.000
_cell.length_c   1.000
_cell.angle_alpha   90.00
_cell.angle_beta   90.00
_cell.angle_gamma   90.00
#
_symmetry.space_group_name_H-M   'P 1'
#
loop_
_entity.id
_entity.type
_entity.pdbx_description
1 polymer ?
#
loop_
_entity_poly.entity_id
_entity_poly.type
_entity_poly.pdbx_seq_one_letter_code
_entity_poly.pdbx_strand_id
1 'polypeptide(L)'
;PKTKLYRIGPGSANRIQFRVLDSVNALRQAAGVSTLQMDAKLNAAAATHSRDMAVQNRPWHFGSDGSSPIDRVQRAGYSGRMVGETISETYETELQTLSAWMEEPSTRAVILDPTARDLGFSWHQESNGKIWWTMVLGSPDLAAIPGMAAAPLDSAVNAG
;
A
#
# COMPACT_ATOMS: atom_id res chain seq x y z
N PRO A 1 -28.17 -24.11 2.58
CA PRO A 1 -28.02 -22.87 1.86
C PRO A 1 -26.56 -22.59 1.52
N LYS A 2 -26.35 -22.05 0.37
CA LYS A 2 -25.00 -21.71 -0.06
C LYS A 2 -24.53 -20.42 0.57
N THR A 3 -23.28 -20.40 0.99
CA THR A 3 -22.65 -19.16 1.42
C THR A 3 -22.41 -18.26 0.20
N LYS A 4 -22.86 -17.04 0.31
CA LYS A 4 -22.66 -16.08 -0.77
C LYS A 4 -21.24 -15.53 -0.72
N LEU A 5 -20.51 -15.69 -1.82
CA LEU A 5 -19.15 -15.17 -1.91
C LEU A 5 -19.17 -13.68 -2.21
N TYR A 6 -18.30 -12.94 -1.53
CA TYR A 6 -18.07 -11.53 -1.86
C TYR A 6 -17.23 -11.47 -3.14
N ARG A 7 -17.75 -10.81 -4.15
CA ARG A 7 -17.06 -10.66 -5.43
C ARG A 7 -16.85 -9.20 -5.72
N ILE A 8 -15.60 -8.85 -6.07
CA ILE A 8 -15.29 -7.49 -6.46
C ILE A 8 -15.48 -7.38 -7.97
N GLY A 9 -16.49 -6.59 -8.37
CA GLY A 9 -16.76 -6.36 -9.77
C GLY A 9 -15.81 -5.33 -10.38
N PRO A 10 -15.69 -5.33 -11.71
CA PRO A 10 -14.75 -4.41 -12.38
C PRO A 10 -15.09 -2.94 -12.20
N GLY A 11 -16.36 -2.61 -11.98
CA GLY A 11 -16.76 -1.21 -11.74
C GLY A 11 -16.55 -0.73 -10.33
N SER A 12 -16.05 -1.59 -9.41
CA SER A 12 -15.89 -1.24 -8.00
C SER A 12 -14.49 -0.82 -7.63
N ALA A 13 -13.52 -0.97 -8.51
CA ALA A 13 -12.11 -0.81 -8.15
C ALA A 13 -11.80 0.58 -7.58
N ASN A 14 -12.18 1.63 -8.29
CA ASN A 14 -11.92 2.98 -7.82
C ASN A 14 -12.60 3.26 -6.49
N ARG A 15 -13.85 2.83 -6.35
CA ARG A 15 -14.61 3.05 -5.12
C ARG A 15 -13.93 2.38 -3.93
N ILE A 16 -13.45 1.16 -4.11
CA ILE A 16 -12.76 0.43 -3.05
C ILE A 16 -11.45 1.11 -2.70
N GLN A 17 -10.67 1.50 -3.71
CA GLN A 17 -9.39 2.17 -3.47
C GLN A 17 -9.57 3.48 -2.72
N PHE A 18 -10.55 4.31 -3.13
CA PHE A 18 -10.77 5.59 -2.46
C PHE A 18 -11.39 5.41 -1.07
N ARG A 19 -12.17 4.37 -0.86
CA ARG A 19 -12.69 4.07 0.49
C ARG A 19 -11.54 3.74 1.44
N VAL A 20 -10.57 2.96 0.99
CA VAL A 20 -9.39 2.65 1.80
C VAL A 20 -8.58 3.92 2.04
N LEU A 21 -8.35 4.73 1.01
CA LEU A 21 -7.62 5.98 1.16
C LEU A 21 -8.28 6.90 2.19
N ASP A 22 -9.59 7.09 2.07
CA ASP A 22 -10.32 7.94 3.01
C ASP A 22 -10.22 7.41 4.44
N SER A 23 -10.33 6.10 4.62
CA SER A 23 -10.24 5.48 5.93
C SER A 23 -8.83 5.60 6.52
N VAL A 24 -7.82 5.37 5.69
CA VAL A 24 -6.41 5.53 6.11
C VAL A 24 -6.16 6.99 6.51
N ASN A 25 -6.65 7.94 5.72
CA ASN A 25 -6.45 9.35 6.02
C ASN A 25 -7.16 9.79 7.30
N ALA A 26 -8.33 9.23 7.59
CA ALA A 26 -8.99 9.50 8.87
C ALA A 26 -8.14 8.99 10.04
N LEU A 27 -7.56 7.80 9.91
CA LEU A 27 -6.69 7.24 10.94
C LEU A 27 -5.42 8.07 11.10
N ARG A 28 -4.83 8.52 9.99
CA ARG A 28 -3.62 9.33 10.02
C ARG A 28 -3.88 10.70 10.64
N GLN A 29 -5.01 11.34 10.31
CA GLN A 29 -5.38 12.60 10.93
C GLN A 29 -5.56 12.45 12.44
N ALA A 30 -6.20 11.38 12.86
CA ALA A 30 -6.38 11.11 14.30
C ALA A 30 -5.04 10.90 15.00
N ALA A 31 -4.04 10.38 14.29
CA ALA A 31 -2.70 10.18 14.81
C ALA A 31 -1.79 11.40 14.67
N GLY A 32 -2.28 12.47 14.05
CA GLY A 32 -1.50 13.70 13.89
C GLY A 32 -0.46 13.66 12.77
N VAL A 33 -0.62 12.76 11.78
CA VAL A 33 0.31 12.70 10.65
C VAL A 33 -0.40 13.09 9.36
N SER A 34 0.40 13.46 8.35
CA SER A 34 -0.11 13.96 7.07
C SER A 34 -0.97 12.97 6.34
N THR A 35 -1.96 13.46 5.60
CA THR A 35 -2.77 12.59 4.74
C THR A 35 -1.97 12.14 3.51
N LEU A 36 -2.44 11.06 2.92
CA LEU A 36 -1.85 10.46 1.71
C LEU A 36 -2.72 10.77 0.50
N GLN A 37 -2.10 10.67 -0.68
CA GLN A 37 -2.84 10.72 -1.93
C GLN A 37 -2.66 9.41 -2.69
N MET A 38 -3.63 9.08 -3.52
CA MET A 38 -3.58 7.86 -4.35
C MET A 38 -2.52 8.03 -5.42
N ASP A 39 -1.72 7.00 -5.64
CA ASP A 39 -0.67 7.00 -6.66
C ASP A 39 -0.85 5.81 -7.58
N ALA A 40 -0.96 6.09 -8.89
CA ALA A 40 -1.23 5.04 -9.87
C ALA A 40 -0.09 4.02 -9.98
N LYS A 41 1.14 4.46 -9.77
CA LYS A 41 2.29 3.57 -9.88
C LYS A 41 2.39 2.64 -8.68
N LEU A 42 2.08 3.15 -7.50
CA LEU A 42 1.98 2.30 -6.32
C LEU A 42 0.78 1.34 -6.41
N ASN A 43 -0.33 1.78 -7.01
CA ASN A 43 -1.45 0.87 -7.29
C ASN A 43 -1.00 -0.26 -8.20
N ALA A 44 -0.21 0.03 -9.23
CA ALA A 44 0.28 -0.98 -10.17
C ALA A 44 1.23 -1.97 -9.46
N ALA A 45 2.11 -1.47 -8.62
CA ALA A 45 3.01 -2.33 -7.85
C ALA A 45 2.21 -3.26 -6.93
N ALA A 46 1.19 -2.71 -6.27
CA ALA A 46 0.33 -3.50 -5.39
C ALA A 46 -0.44 -4.57 -6.16
N ALA A 47 -0.97 -4.23 -7.33
CA ALA A 47 -1.72 -5.18 -8.17
C ALA A 47 -0.82 -6.33 -8.64
N THR A 48 0.38 -6.00 -9.07
CA THR A 48 1.35 -6.99 -9.50
C THR A 48 1.65 -7.97 -8.37
N HIS A 49 1.86 -7.44 -7.17
CA HIS A 49 2.21 -8.30 -6.04
C HIS A 49 1.04 -9.16 -5.56
N SER A 50 -0.16 -8.62 -5.55
CA SER A 50 -1.34 -9.41 -5.17
C SER A 50 -1.50 -10.61 -6.10
N ARG A 51 -1.35 -10.39 -7.41
CA ARG A 51 -1.42 -11.49 -8.38
C ARG A 51 -0.29 -12.47 -8.16
N ASP A 52 0.91 -11.97 -7.90
CA ASP A 52 2.09 -12.83 -7.73
C ASP A 52 1.98 -13.67 -6.46
N MET A 53 1.47 -13.12 -5.37
CA MET A 53 1.20 -13.90 -4.16
C MET A 53 0.24 -15.04 -4.45
N ALA A 54 -0.81 -14.78 -5.26
CA ALA A 54 -1.76 -15.82 -5.63
C ALA A 54 -1.08 -16.91 -6.44
N VAL A 55 -0.21 -16.54 -7.38
CA VAL A 55 0.55 -17.50 -8.19
C VAL A 55 1.44 -18.36 -7.31
N GLN A 56 2.11 -17.74 -6.35
CA GLN A 56 2.96 -18.46 -5.40
C GLN A 56 2.19 -19.22 -4.34
N ASN A 57 0.92 -18.86 -4.17
CA ASN A 57 0.08 -19.34 -3.07
C ASN A 57 0.74 -19.09 -1.72
N ARG A 58 1.27 -17.88 -1.54
CA ARG A 58 2.07 -17.54 -0.36
C ARG A 58 1.95 -16.05 -0.01
N PRO A 59 1.56 -15.70 1.22
CA PRO A 59 1.47 -14.31 1.66
C PRO A 59 2.82 -13.84 2.19
N TRP A 60 3.68 -13.38 1.32
CA TRP A 60 4.97 -12.82 1.72
C TRP A 60 5.34 -11.68 0.77
N HIS A 61 6.41 -10.98 1.14
CA HIS A 61 6.74 -9.73 0.45
C HIS A 61 7.55 -9.91 -0.83
N PHE A 62 8.17 -11.08 -1.04
CA PHE A 62 9.03 -11.28 -2.20
C PHE A 62 8.26 -11.80 -3.39
N GLY A 63 8.67 -11.35 -4.60
CA GLY A 63 8.09 -11.83 -5.83
C GLY A 63 8.54 -13.24 -6.17
N SER A 64 7.83 -13.89 -7.10
CA SER A 64 8.19 -15.23 -7.57
C SER A 64 9.55 -15.27 -8.25
N ASP A 65 10.02 -14.11 -8.74
CA ASP A 65 11.34 -13.96 -9.35
C ASP A 65 12.41 -13.55 -8.32
N GLY A 66 12.07 -13.53 -7.04
CA GLY A 66 12.98 -13.13 -5.98
C GLY A 66 13.08 -11.63 -5.74
N SER A 67 12.31 -10.83 -6.48
CA SER A 67 12.35 -9.38 -6.33
C SER A 67 11.76 -8.93 -4.98
N SER A 68 12.32 -7.84 -4.45
CA SER A 68 11.84 -7.23 -3.21
C SER A 68 10.69 -6.26 -3.49
N PRO A 69 9.98 -5.80 -2.44
CA PRO A 69 9.01 -4.71 -2.61
C PRO A 69 9.63 -3.45 -3.22
N ILE A 70 10.85 -3.11 -2.86
CA ILE A 70 11.54 -1.94 -3.41
C ILE A 70 11.74 -2.10 -4.91
N ASP A 71 12.20 -3.28 -5.35
CA ASP A 71 12.37 -3.57 -6.78
C ASP A 71 11.06 -3.39 -7.53
N ARG A 72 9.98 -3.87 -6.95
CA ARG A 72 8.66 -3.83 -7.58
C ARG A 72 8.15 -2.40 -7.77
N VAL A 73 8.35 -1.59 -6.75
CA VAL A 73 7.95 -0.18 -6.79
C VAL A 73 8.77 0.58 -7.84
N GLN A 74 10.07 0.31 -7.94
CA GLN A 74 10.92 0.91 -8.95
C GLN A 74 10.52 0.47 -10.36
N ARG A 75 10.23 -0.81 -10.56
CA ARG A 75 9.77 -1.33 -11.86
C ARG A 75 8.47 -0.72 -12.31
N ALA A 76 7.59 -0.38 -11.37
CA ALA A 76 6.34 0.29 -11.68
C ALA A 76 6.55 1.75 -12.08
N GLY A 77 7.74 2.28 -11.85
CA GLY A 77 8.07 3.64 -12.26
C GLY A 77 7.82 4.71 -11.20
N TYR A 78 7.64 4.30 -9.94
CA TYR A 78 7.49 5.26 -8.85
C TYR A 78 8.84 5.94 -8.60
N SER A 79 8.86 7.26 -8.66
CA SER A 79 10.11 8.02 -8.54
C SER A 79 10.53 8.25 -7.11
N GLY A 80 9.65 8.02 -6.14
CA GLY A 80 9.96 8.23 -4.74
C GLY A 80 10.54 6.99 -4.08
N ARG A 81 10.52 7.00 -2.77
CA ARG A 81 11.03 5.92 -1.92
C ARG A 81 9.85 5.12 -1.38
N MET A 82 9.96 3.79 -1.41
CA MET A 82 8.95 2.96 -0.76
C MET A 82 9.12 3.07 0.75
N VAL A 83 8.01 3.38 1.44
CA VAL A 83 7.98 3.47 2.90
C VAL A 83 7.69 2.10 3.52
N GLY A 84 6.73 1.38 2.96
CA GLY A 84 6.40 0.05 3.47
C GLY A 84 5.31 -0.61 2.66
N GLU A 85 5.13 -1.88 2.90
CA GLU A 85 4.13 -2.70 2.23
C GLU A 85 3.40 -3.54 3.26
N THR A 86 2.06 -3.60 3.16
CA THR A 86 1.24 -4.50 3.97
C THR A 86 0.50 -5.46 3.07
N ILE A 87 0.38 -6.71 3.49
CA ILE A 87 -0.22 -7.76 2.68
C ILE A 87 -1.21 -8.57 3.50
N SER A 88 -2.16 -9.23 2.82
CA SER A 88 -3.11 -10.13 3.47
C SER A 88 -3.68 -11.13 2.47
N GLU A 89 -4.04 -12.31 2.97
CA GLU A 89 -4.74 -13.33 2.19
C GLU A 89 -6.05 -13.76 2.87
N THR A 90 -6.40 -13.11 4.01
CA THR A 90 -7.38 -13.67 4.94
C THR A 90 -8.80 -13.12 4.76
N TYR A 91 -8.91 -11.83 4.47
CA TYR A 91 -10.19 -11.13 4.65
C TYR A 91 -10.94 -10.94 3.34
N GLU A 92 -12.26 -10.78 3.47
CA GLU A 92 -13.14 -10.68 2.31
C GLU A 92 -13.37 -9.25 1.84
N THR A 93 -13.15 -8.26 2.72
CA THR A 93 -13.38 -6.87 2.35
C THR A 93 -12.16 -6.02 2.66
N GLU A 94 -12.09 -4.87 1.98
CA GLU A 94 -10.99 -3.94 2.15
C GLU A 94 -10.97 -3.34 3.56
N LEU A 95 -12.12 -3.09 4.15
CA LEU A 95 -12.16 -2.49 5.48
C LEU A 95 -11.82 -3.50 6.58
N GLN A 96 -12.21 -4.76 6.41
CA GLN A 96 -11.77 -5.81 7.33
C GLN A 96 -10.24 -5.94 7.29
N THR A 97 -9.67 -5.89 6.10
CA THR A 97 -8.23 -5.98 5.90
C THR A 97 -7.51 -4.82 6.58
N LEU A 98 -7.99 -3.60 6.35
CA LEU A 98 -7.41 -2.42 6.98
C LEU A 98 -7.50 -2.50 8.51
N SER A 99 -8.64 -2.93 9.03
CA SER A 99 -8.83 -3.07 10.47
C SER A 99 -7.81 -4.04 11.07
N ALA A 100 -7.58 -5.17 10.41
CA ALA A 100 -6.60 -6.16 10.86
C ALA A 100 -5.18 -5.59 10.83
N TRP A 101 -4.84 -4.85 9.78
CA TRP A 101 -3.52 -4.21 9.70
C TRP A 101 -3.30 -3.19 10.81
N MET A 102 -4.36 -2.50 11.23
CA MET A 102 -4.25 -1.51 12.32
C MET A 102 -4.11 -2.16 13.70
N GLU A 103 -4.51 -3.42 13.85
CA GLU A 103 -4.35 -4.14 15.11
C GLU A 103 -2.93 -4.69 15.29
N GLU A 104 -2.19 -4.87 14.19
CA GLU A 104 -0.84 -5.43 14.22
C GLU A 104 0.16 -4.29 14.33
N PRO A 105 1.04 -4.26 15.34
CA PRO A 105 1.96 -3.13 15.48
C PRO A 105 2.84 -2.88 14.26
N SER A 106 3.32 -3.94 13.60
CA SER A 106 4.22 -3.78 12.44
C SER A 106 3.52 -3.15 11.24
N THR A 107 2.31 -3.59 10.92
CA THR A 107 1.56 -3.03 9.79
C THR A 107 0.95 -1.68 10.14
N ARG A 108 0.53 -1.49 11.39
CA ARG A 108 0.06 -0.17 11.82
C ARG A 108 1.15 0.87 11.67
N ALA A 109 2.39 0.51 12.00
CA ALA A 109 3.52 1.44 11.87
C ALA A 109 3.72 1.90 10.42
N VAL A 110 3.49 1.01 9.45
CA VAL A 110 3.56 1.39 8.04
C VAL A 110 2.45 2.39 7.71
N ILE A 111 1.21 2.08 8.10
CA ILE A 111 0.06 2.92 7.77
C ILE A 111 0.17 4.31 8.38
N LEU A 112 0.76 4.42 9.56
CA LEU A 112 0.88 5.68 10.29
C LEU A 112 2.26 6.33 10.13
N ASP A 113 3.10 5.83 9.23
CA ASP A 113 4.44 6.38 9.04
C ASP A 113 4.36 7.85 8.62
N PRO A 114 4.98 8.75 9.38
CA PRO A 114 4.84 10.20 9.11
C PRO A 114 5.54 10.67 7.84
N THR A 115 6.46 9.87 7.27
CA THR A 115 7.15 10.26 6.04
C THR A 115 6.38 9.90 4.78
N ALA A 116 5.37 9.03 4.87
CA ALA A 116 4.59 8.62 3.72
C ALA A 116 3.72 9.77 3.21
N ARG A 117 3.55 9.84 1.90
CA ARG A 117 2.69 10.82 1.22
C ARG A 117 1.80 10.20 0.17
N ASP A 118 2.17 9.01 -0.33
CA ASP A 118 1.47 8.35 -1.42
C ASP A 118 1.05 6.95 -1.00
N LEU A 119 -0.10 6.50 -1.57
CA LEU A 119 -0.67 5.20 -1.26
C LEU A 119 -1.06 4.48 -2.54
N GLY A 120 -0.73 3.19 -2.62
CA GLY A 120 -1.30 2.28 -3.59
C GLY A 120 -2.00 1.15 -2.87
N PHE A 121 -3.14 0.74 -3.38
CA PHE A 121 -3.91 -0.36 -2.82
C PHE A 121 -4.55 -1.15 -3.95
N SER A 122 -4.30 -2.44 -4.00
CA SER A 122 -4.86 -3.31 -5.01
C SER A 122 -5.03 -4.71 -4.47
N TRP A 123 -5.69 -5.55 -5.26
CA TRP A 123 -6.01 -6.91 -4.86
C TRP A 123 -6.06 -7.81 -6.08
N HIS A 124 -6.06 -9.11 -5.81
CA HIS A 124 -6.35 -10.13 -6.80
C HIS A 124 -7.32 -11.13 -6.19
N GLN A 125 -8.45 -11.35 -6.85
CA GLN A 125 -9.43 -12.32 -6.39
C GLN A 125 -9.37 -13.56 -7.25
N GLU A 126 -9.16 -14.70 -6.63
CA GLU A 126 -9.14 -15.99 -7.31
C GLU A 126 -10.56 -16.45 -7.63
N SER A 127 -10.67 -17.42 -8.56
CA SER A 127 -11.97 -17.93 -8.98
C SER A 127 -12.77 -18.52 -7.83
N ASN A 128 -12.09 -19.05 -6.81
CA ASN A 128 -12.75 -19.60 -5.61
C ASN A 128 -13.19 -18.51 -4.63
N GLY A 129 -12.94 -17.24 -4.93
CA GLY A 129 -13.35 -16.12 -4.10
C GLY A 129 -12.27 -15.57 -3.17
N LYS A 130 -11.17 -16.30 -3.00
CA LYS A 130 -10.08 -15.82 -2.13
C LYS A 130 -9.48 -14.53 -2.68
N ILE A 131 -9.22 -13.57 -1.80
CA ILE A 131 -8.66 -12.28 -2.19
C ILE A 131 -7.30 -12.08 -1.54
N TRP A 132 -6.35 -11.68 -2.36
CA TRP A 132 -5.01 -11.28 -1.93
C TRP A 132 -4.95 -9.77 -1.98
N TRP A 133 -4.57 -9.15 -0.87
CA TRP A 133 -4.58 -7.69 -0.72
C TRP A 133 -3.17 -7.16 -0.54
N THR A 134 -2.87 -6.02 -1.18
CA THR A 134 -1.58 -5.36 -1.02
C THR A 134 -1.79 -3.85 -0.91
N MET A 135 -1.15 -3.24 0.09
CA MET A 135 -1.06 -1.80 0.22
C MET A 135 0.42 -1.41 0.22
N VAL A 136 0.76 -0.39 -0.54
CA VAL A 136 2.13 0.13 -0.60
C VAL A 136 2.08 1.62 -0.28
N LEU A 137 2.92 2.05 0.65
CA LEU A 137 3.07 3.46 0.96
C LEU A 137 4.43 3.94 0.47
N GLY A 138 4.45 5.16 -0.05
CA GLY A 138 5.66 5.76 -0.58
C GLY A 138 5.80 7.21 -0.16
N SER A 139 7.03 7.70 -0.27
CA SER A 139 7.38 9.10 -0.04
C SER A 139 7.99 9.63 -1.32
N PRO A 140 7.53 10.77 -1.83
CA PRO A 140 8.08 11.29 -3.08
C PRO A 140 9.55 11.65 -2.94
N ASP A 141 10.23 11.75 -4.07
CA ASP A 141 11.61 12.21 -4.10
C ASP A 141 11.65 13.65 -3.62
N LEU A 142 12.30 13.89 -2.48
CA LEU A 142 12.34 15.21 -1.88
C LEU A 142 12.99 16.24 -2.79
N ALA A 143 13.93 15.82 -3.64
CA ALA A 143 14.57 16.71 -4.58
C ALA A 143 13.61 17.26 -5.63
N ALA A 144 12.49 16.59 -5.86
CA ALA A 144 11.48 17.03 -6.82
C ALA A 144 10.41 17.92 -6.19
N ILE A 145 10.47 18.15 -4.88
CA ILE A 145 9.45 18.93 -4.16
C ILE A 145 10.00 20.33 -3.91
N PRO A 146 9.39 21.36 -4.48
CA PRO A 146 9.86 22.74 -4.26
C PRO A 146 9.92 23.09 -2.77
N GLY A 147 11.05 23.64 -2.35
CA GLY A 147 11.22 24.04 -0.97
C GLY A 147 11.69 22.97 -0.03
N MET A 148 11.78 21.73 -0.47
CA MET A 148 12.20 20.63 0.39
C MET A 148 13.55 20.04 0.01
N ALA A 149 13.99 20.25 -1.22
CA ALA A 149 15.22 19.67 -1.72
C ALA A 149 16.45 20.05 -0.89
N ALA A 150 16.42 21.17 -0.27
CA ALA A 150 17.56 21.64 0.47
C ALA A 150 17.46 21.40 1.94
N ALA A 151 16.47 20.75 2.32
CA ALA A 151 16.35 20.48 3.71
C ALA A 151 17.59 19.73 4.04
N PRO A 152 18.36 20.28 4.72
CA PRO A 152 19.62 19.86 4.80
C PRO A 152 19.67 18.66 5.46
N LEU A 153 19.75 18.11 4.64
CA LEU A 153 20.03 17.05 5.04
C LEU A 153 21.13 17.13 5.87
N ASP A 154 21.29 17.90 5.76
CA ASP A 154 21.73 18.05 6.19
C ASP A 154 21.56 18.38 7.11
N SER A 155 21.35 18.68 7.41
CA SER A 155 21.14 18.92 8.14
C SER A 155 20.64 18.20 8.75
N ALA A 156 20.67 17.81 8.83
CA ALA A 156 20.39 17.14 9.30
C ALA A 156 20.86 16.31 9.15
N VAL A 157 21.52 16.44 8.86
CA VAL A 157 21.97 15.95 8.59
C VAL A 157 22.73 16.40 8.58
N ASN A 158 23.16 17.23 8.49
CA ASN A 158 23.50 17.81 8.41
C ASN A 158 23.60 18.28 8.91
N ALA A 159 23.84 18.36 9.02
CA ALA A 159 23.63 18.83 9.24
C ALA A 159 23.66 18.76 9.31
N GLY A 160 23.86 18.77 9.04
CA GLY A 160 23.70 18.80 8.80
C GLY A 160 23.66 18.81 8.73
#